data_784168b166a6212e130238ee0e82ea8f
#
_entry.id   784168b166a6212e130238ee0e82ea8f
#
_cell.length_a   1.000
_cell.length_b   1.000
_cell.length_c   1.000
_cell.angle_alpha   90.00
_cell.angle_beta   90.00
_cell.angle_gamma   90.00
#
_symmetry.space_group_name_H-M   'P 1'
#
loop_
_entity.id
_entity.type
_entity.pdbx_description
1 polymer ?
#
loop_
_entity_poly.entity_id
_entity_poly.type
_entity_poly.pdbx_seq_one_letter_code
_entity_poly.pdbx_strand_id
1 'polypeptide(L)'
;MNPSKVYFTDFRTTIGVSQLAKLQKLCRAAGIADIDFAGKFVAIKMHFGELGNMAFLRPNYARAVADLVKELGGVPFLTDCNTLYPGSRKNAIDHLTNAEMNGFNSVTTGCHVIIADGLRGTDDVEVPVPNGEFCKTALIGRAVMDADILISLSHFKGHEATGFGGACKNIGMGCGSRAGKMHQHNEGTPVVDDDLCRGCGRCARECGSDAIFYDERHRAHINTDLCKGCGRCIGACAFDAISNVNDSANEHLCCKIAEYTAAVCHGRPCFHISLIMAVSPNCDCHDENDAPILPDIGMLASFDPVALDQACVDLCQKADPFRNSQLGDNLAKPDWHHHHDHFMDSNPNVRWKETLAHGEKIGLGTRQYELVTIK
;
A
#
# COMPACT_ATOMS: atom_id res chain seq x y z
N MET A 1 6.40 -23.25 11.56
CA MET A 1 5.93 -23.46 10.17
C MET A 1 7.11 -23.82 9.29
N ASN A 2 6.92 -24.53 8.18
CA ASN A 2 8.01 -24.74 7.21
C ASN A 2 8.32 -23.40 6.52
N PRO A 3 9.58 -23.16 6.10
CA PRO A 3 9.93 -21.96 5.33
C PRO A 3 9.09 -21.83 4.07
N SER A 4 8.59 -20.61 3.80
CA SER A 4 7.88 -20.32 2.55
C SER A 4 8.85 -20.08 1.40
N LYS A 5 8.50 -20.49 0.19
CA LYS A 5 9.32 -20.22 -0.99
C LYS A 5 9.10 -18.78 -1.47
N VAL A 6 10.19 -18.06 -1.66
CA VAL A 6 10.23 -16.76 -2.29
C VAL A 6 11.12 -16.84 -3.52
N TYR A 7 10.56 -16.53 -4.67
CA TYR A 7 11.29 -16.57 -5.94
C TYR A 7 11.84 -15.20 -6.26
N PHE A 8 13.06 -15.15 -6.75
CA PHE A 8 13.81 -13.92 -7.01
C PHE A 8 14.43 -13.92 -8.40
N THR A 9 14.43 -12.78 -9.09
CA THR A 9 15.26 -12.50 -10.25
C THR A 9 15.74 -11.04 -10.23
N ASP A 10 16.98 -10.79 -10.61
CA ASP A 10 17.53 -9.44 -10.71
C ASP A 10 17.00 -8.70 -11.96
N PHE A 11 17.33 -7.39 -12.09
CA PHE A 11 16.96 -6.58 -13.25
C PHE A 11 17.94 -6.69 -14.43
N ARG A 12 19.01 -7.48 -14.32
CA ARG A 12 19.95 -7.67 -15.43
C ARG A 12 19.29 -8.44 -16.55
N THR A 13 19.47 -7.98 -17.77
CA THR A 13 18.88 -8.57 -18.97
C THR A 13 19.96 -8.88 -20.01
N THR A 14 19.66 -9.77 -20.93
CA THR A 14 20.47 -10.08 -22.11
C THR A 14 19.69 -9.77 -23.36
N ILE A 15 20.37 -9.74 -24.53
CA ILE A 15 19.71 -9.52 -25.82
C ILE A 15 18.58 -10.54 -26.00
N GLY A 16 17.39 -10.04 -26.33
CA GLY A 16 16.19 -10.86 -26.54
C GLY A 16 15.36 -11.18 -25.29
N VAL A 17 15.82 -10.81 -24.09
CA VAL A 17 15.07 -11.03 -22.83
C VAL A 17 14.82 -9.69 -22.16
N SER A 18 13.55 -9.25 -22.15
CA SER A 18 13.15 -8.02 -21.46
C SER A 18 12.91 -8.25 -19.96
N GLN A 19 12.93 -7.17 -19.17
CA GLN A 19 12.55 -7.22 -17.74
C GLN A 19 11.11 -7.72 -17.57
N LEU A 20 10.20 -7.37 -18.48
CA LEU A 20 8.79 -7.80 -18.43
C LEU A 20 8.67 -9.32 -18.68
N ALA A 21 9.44 -9.87 -19.62
CA ALA A 21 9.52 -11.32 -19.84
C ALA A 21 10.10 -12.04 -18.61
N LYS A 22 11.12 -11.45 -17.95
CA LYS A 22 11.66 -11.99 -16.68
C LYS A 22 10.61 -11.99 -15.57
N LEU A 23 9.80 -10.92 -15.46
CA LEU A 23 8.70 -10.85 -14.48
C LEU A 23 7.68 -11.97 -14.70
N GLN A 24 7.23 -12.18 -15.94
CA GLN A 24 6.30 -13.27 -16.26
C GLN A 24 6.91 -14.65 -15.99
N LYS A 25 8.19 -14.86 -16.35
CA LYS A 25 8.93 -16.09 -16.04
C LYS A 25 9.01 -16.32 -14.53
N LEU A 26 9.31 -15.28 -13.75
CA LEU A 26 9.33 -15.33 -12.28
C LEU A 26 7.98 -15.76 -11.71
N CYS A 27 6.89 -15.13 -12.14
CA CYS A 27 5.54 -15.47 -11.67
C CYS A 27 5.17 -16.92 -11.99
N ARG A 28 5.49 -17.40 -13.20
CA ARG A 28 5.25 -18.80 -13.59
C ARG A 28 6.10 -19.77 -12.76
N ALA A 29 7.37 -19.47 -12.54
CA ALA A 29 8.24 -20.29 -11.69
C ALA A 29 7.77 -20.33 -10.23
N ALA A 30 7.17 -19.21 -9.75
CA ALA A 30 6.60 -19.12 -8.41
C ALA A 30 5.23 -19.82 -8.27
N GLY A 31 4.69 -20.38 -9.35
CA GLY A 31 3.47 -21.21 -9.31
C GLY A 31 2.18 -20.44 -9.54
N ILE A 32 2.19 -19.21 -10.09
CA ILE A 32 0.94 -18.45 -10.35
C ILE A 32 -0.05 -19.26 -11.21
N ALA A 33 0.44 -20.12 -12.10
CA ALA A 33 -0.39 -20.96 -12.95
C ALA A 33 -1.14 -22.09 -12.21
N ASP A 34 -0.82 -22.36 -10.94
CA ASP A 34 -1.52 -23.32 -10.10
C ASP A 34 -2.87 -22.77 -9.58
N ILE A 35 -3.09 -21.44 -9.72
CA ILE A 35 -4.36 -20.80 -9.43
C ILE A 35 -5.30 -21.03 -10.61
N ASP A 36 -6.53 -21.43 -10.32
CA ASP A 36 -7.60 -21.51 -11.34
C ASP A 36 -8.12 -20.10 -11.66
N PHE A 37 -7.71 -19.55 -12.80
CA PHE A 37 -8.11 -18.22 -13.29
C PHE A 37 -9.36 -18.25 -14.21
N ALA A 38 -9.81 -19.42 -14.65
CA ALA A 38 -10.80 -19.53 -15.72
C ALA A 38 -12.09 -18.74 -15.43
N GLY A 39 -12.31 -17.65 -16.17
CA GLY A 39 -13.48 -16.77 -16.06
C GLY A 39 -13.58 -15.93 -14.79
N LYS A 40 -12.55 -15.91 -13.95
CA LYS A 40 -12.54 -15.24 -12.64
C LYS A 40 -12.10 -13.79 -12.74
N PHE A 41 -12.72 -12.92 -11.93
CA PHE A 41 -12.27 -11.55 -11.74
C PHE A 41 -11.01 -11.51 -10.87
N VAL A 42 -9.98 -10.81 -11.36
CA VAL A 42 -8.66 -10.73 -10.71
C VAL A 42 -8.33 -9.28 -10.37
N ALA A 43 -8.35 -8.95 -9.10
CA ALA A 43 -7.92 -7.66 -8.62
C ALA A 43 -6.38 -7.60 -8.58
N ILE A 44 -5.76 -6.80 -9.43
CA ILE A 44 -4.34 -6.47 -9.35
C ILE A 44 -4.21 -5.21 -8.50
N LYS A 45 -3.90 -5.39 -7.22
CA LYS A 45 -3.74 -4.30 -6.27
C LYS A 45 -2.35 -3.69 -6.39
N MET A 46 -2.32 -2.42 -6.70
CA MET A 46 -1.08 -1.65 -6.74
C MET A 46 -1.32 -0.19 -6.33
N HIS A 47 -0.26 0.58 -6.17
CA HIS A 47 -0.29 2.02 -5.97
C HIS A 47 -0.02 2.72 -7.30
N PHE A 48 -0.83 3.73 -7.64
CA PHE A 48 -0.69 4.45 -8.92
C PHE A 48 0.28 5.64 -8.85
N GLY A 49 0.90 5.90 -7.69
CA GLY A 49 1.69 7.09 -7.41
C GLY A 49 0.84 8.33 -7.12
N GLU A 50 1.29 9.24 -6.26
CA GLU A 50 0.73 10.59 -6.17
C GLU A 50 1.22 11.41 -7.38
N LEU A 51 0.44 12.39 -7.82
CA LEU A 51 0.82 13.24 -8.93
C LEU A 51 2.06 14.08 -8.56
N GLY A 52 3.13 13.95 -9.34
CA GLY A 52 4.45 14.54 -9.07
C GLY A 52 5.50 13.52 -8.60
N ASN A 53 5.09 12.43 -7.96
CA ASN A 53 5.98 11.32 -7.63
C ASN A 53 6.45 10.62 -8.91
N MET A 54 7.75 10.31 -9.01
CA MET A 54 8.33 9.62 -10.17
C MET A 54 8.94 8.27 -9.82
N ALA A 55 8.89 7.84 -8.55
CA ALA A 55 9.45 6.58 -8.09
C ALA A 55 8.47 5.40 -8.21
N PHE A 56 7.17 5.64 -8.38
CA PHE A 56 6.15 4.57 -8.46
C PHE A 56 6.43 3.57 -9.60
N LEU A 57 5.88 2.38 -9.49
CA LEU A 57 6.03 1.33 -10.51
C LEU A 57 5.45 1.75 -11.85
N ARG A 58 6.22 1.56 -12.92
CA ARG A 58 5.79 1.89 -14.28
C ARG A 58 4.61 1.02 -14.73
N PRO A 59 3.64 1.59 -15.49
CA PRO A 59 2.47 0.87 -16.00
C PRO A 59 2.81 -0.41 -16.79
N ASN A 60 4.00 -0.48 -17.38
CA ASN A 60 4.49 -1.63 -18.12
C ASN A 60 4.55 -2.92 -17.28
N TYR A 61 4.88 -2.82 -15.99
CA TYR A 61 4.88 -3.97 -15.08
C TYR A 61 3.44 -4.46 -14.82
N ALA A 62 2.50 -3.52 -14.61
CA ALA A 62 1.08 -3.85 -14.50
C ALA A 62 0.56 -4.54 -15.77
N ARG A 63 0.95 -4.05 -16.95
CA ARG A 63 0.62 -4.66 -18.24
C ARG A 63 1.12 -6.11 -18.32
N ALA A 64 2.37 -6.37 -17.95
CA ALA A 64 2.93 -7.71 -18.00
C ALA A 64 2.18 -8.71 -17.10
N VAL A 65 1.73 -8.25 -15.92
CA VAL A 65 0.91 -9.07 -15.00
C VAL A 65 -0.51 -9.25 -15.55
N ALA A 66 -1.14 -8.20 -16.06
CA ALA A 66 -2.47 -8.28 -16.66
C ALA A 66 -2.52 -9.21 -17.87
N ASP A 67 -1.51 -9.16 -18.74
CA ASP A 67 -1.41 -10.05 -19.89
C ASP A 67 -1.23 -11.51 -19.46
N LEU A 68 -0.41 -11.76 -18.42
CA LEU A 68 -0.23 -13.10 -17.85
C LEU A 68 -1.55 -13.65 -17.27
N VAL A 69 -2.31 -12.82 -16.54
CA VAL A 69 -3.63 -13.20 -16.01
C VAL A 69 -4.60 -13.58 -17.13
N LYS A 70 -4.62 -12.80 -18.22
CA LYS A 70 -5.47 -13.09 -19.40
C LYS A 70 -5.08 -14.38 -20.10
N GLU A 71 -3.77 -14.64 -20.25
CA GLU A 71 -3.29 -15.92 -20.80
C GLU A 71 -3.73 -17.12 -19.96
N LEU A 72 -3.85 -16.94 -18.63
CA LEU A 72 -4.34 -17.96 -17.70
C LEU A 72 -5.88 -18.02 -17.65
N GLY A 73 -6.58 -17.19 -18.42
CA GLY A 73 -8.05 -17.19 -18.55
C GLY A 73 -8.78 -16.28 -17.58
N GLY A 74 -8.10 -15.46 -16.80
CA GLY A 74 -8.69 -14.52 -15.86
C GLY A 74 -9.10 -13.18 -16.48
N VAL A 75 -9.93 -12.43 -15.77
CA VAL A 75 -10.41 -11.09 -16.14
C VAL A 75 -9.78 -10.07 -15.19
N PRO A 76 -8.59 -9.49 -15.54
CA PRO A 76 -7.88 -8.59 -14.65
C PRO A 76 -8.46 -7.17 -14.65
N PHE A 77 -8.36 -6.50 -13.51
CA PHE A 77 -8.48 -5.06 -13.38
C PHE A 77 -7.44 -4.55 -12.37
N LEU A 78 -6.96 -3.32 -12.56
CA LEU A 78 -6.11 -2.64 -11.60
C LEU A 78 -6.96 -1.96 -10.54
N THR A 79 -6.50 -1.94 -9.29
CA THR A 79 -7.27 -1.34 -8.22
C THR A 79 -6.41 -0.73 -7.12
N ASP A 80 -6.97 0.31 -6.50
CA ASP A 80 -6.55 0.93 -5.23
C ASP A 80 -7.81 1.51 -4.55
N CYS A 81 -7.68 1.96 -3.30
CA CYS A 81 -8.72 2.72 -2.58
C CYS A 81 -8.29 4.17 -2.40
N ASN A 82 -9.29 5.06 -2.24
CA ASN A 82 -9.07 6.48 -1.98
C ASN A 82 -8.24 6.73 -0.73
N THR A 83 -7.56 7.89 -0.68
CA THR A 83 -6.68 8.27 0.43
C THR A 83 -7.40 9.07 1.50
N LEU A 84 -6.76 9.19 2.68
CA LEU A 84 -7.14 10.11 3.76
C LEU A 84 -6.48 11.48 3.63
N TYR A 85 -5.33 11.53 2.93
CA TYR A 85 -4.48 12.72 2.90
C TYR A 85 -4.87 13.68 1.80
N PRO A 86 -4.48 14.97 1.90
CA PRO A 86 -4.49 15.89 0.78
C PRO A 86 -3.78 15.33 -0.43
N GLY A 87 -4.27 15.65 -1.64
CA GLY A 87 -3.68 15.15 -2.88
C GLY A 87 -4.73 14.79 -3.92
N SER A 88 -4.27 14.18 -4.99
CA SER A 88 -5.07 13.87 -6.18
C SER A 88 -5.86 12.57 -6.09
N ARG A 89 -5.89 11.87 -4.94
CA ARG A 89 -6.52 10.56 -4.78
C ARG A 89 -7.60 10.50 -3.70
N LYS A 90 -8.26 11.66 -3.40
CA LYS A 90 -9.28 11.75 -2.35
C LYS A 90 -10.66 11.21 -2.72
N ASN A 91 -10.98 11.14 -3.98
CA ASN A 91 -12.23 10.58 -4.51
C ASN A 91 -11.93 9.85 -5.82
N ALA A 92 -12.85 9.00 -6.26
CA ALA A 92 -12.60 8.13 -7.40
C ALA A 92 -12.35 8.90 -8.71
N ILE A 93 -12.94 10.06 -8.92
CA ILE A 93 -12.75 10.84 -10.16
C ILE A 93 -11.32 11.40 -10.21
N ASP A 94 -10.89 12.07 -9.15
CA ASP A 94 -9.52 12.61 -9.07
C ASP A 94 -8.50 11.47 -9.07
N HIS A 95 -8.79 10.37 -8.39
CA HIS A 95 -7.91 9.20 -8.32
C HIS A 95 -7.74 8.52 -9.69
N LEU A 96 -8.82 8.38 -10.47
CA LEU A 96 -8.74 7.87 -11.84
C LEU A 96 -7.96 8.83 -12.75
N THR A 97 -8.21 10.13 -12.62
CA THR A 97 -7.44 11.15 -13.37
C THR A 97 -5.95 11.08 -13.03
N ASN A 98 -5.62 10.97 -11.73
CA ASN A 98 -4.23 10.77 -11.28
C ASN A 98 -3.61 9.49 -11.89
N ALA A 99 -4.33 8.37 -11.85
CA ALA A 99 -3.87 7.11 -12.44
C ALA A 99 -3.60 7.26 -13.94
N GLU A 100 -4.51 7.91 -14.68
CA GLU A 100 -4.35 8.16 -16.11
C GLU A 100 -3.16 9.07 -16.41
N MET A 101 -2.94 10.14 -15.64
CA MET A 101 -1.79 11.04 -15.79
C MET A 101 -0.46 10.33 -15.49
N ASN A 102 -0.46 9.37 -14.57
CA ASN A 102 0.69 8.51 -14.28
C ASN A 102 0.79 7.32 -15.25
N GLY A 103 -0.05 7.28 -16.29
CA GLY A 103 0.00 6.31 -17.38
C GLY A 103 -0.77 5.01 -17.13
N PHE A 104 -1.57 4.89 -16.07
CA PHE A 104 -2.40 3.71 -15.80
C PHE A 104 -3.78 3.86 -16.43
N ASN A 105 -3.96 3.32 -17.61
CA ASN A 105 -5.23 3.27 -18.33
C ASN A 105 -5.33 1.98 -19.14
N SER A 106 -6.49 1.71 -19.73
CA SER A 106 -6.75 0.46 -20.45
C SER A 106 -5.87 0.23 -21.67
N VAL A 107 -5.34 1.30 -22.28
CA VAL A 107 -4.43 1.21 -23.45
C VAL A 107 -3.03 0.76 -23.00
N THR A 108 -2.49 1.39 -21.97
CA THR A 108 -1.13 1.13 -21.48
C THR A 108 -1.03 -0.16 -20.68
N THR A 109 -2.01 -0.43 -19.80
CA THR A 109 -1.99 -1.57 -18.88
C THR A 109 -2.76 -2.79 -19.37
N GLY A 110 -3.55 -2.62 -20.45
CA GLY A 110 -4.34 -3.70 -21.03
C GLY A 110 -5.57 -4.10 -20.21
N CYS A 111 -5.87 -3.46 -19.10
CA CYS A 111 -7.08 -3.68 -18.30
C CYS A 111 -7.57 -2.37 -17.68
N HIS A 112 -8.80 -2.35 -17.21
CA HIS A 112 -9.40 -1.15 -16.62
C HIS A 112 -8.91 -0.90 -15.19
N VAL A 113 -9.00 0.35 -14.73
CA VAL A 113 -8.78 0.75 -13.34
C VAL A 113 -10.14 0.90 -12.66
N ILE A 114 -10.28 0.32 -11.48
CA ILE A 114 -11.46 0.44 -10.62
C ILE A 114 -11.00 0.93 -9.25
N ILE A 115 -11.55 2.05 -8.76
CA ILE A 115 -11.31 2.52 -7.40
C ILE A 115 -12.26 1.77 -6.47
N ALA A 116 -11.69 0.91 -5.63
CA ALA A 116 -12.42 -0.18 -4.98
C ALA A 116 -13.41 0.26 -3.90
N ASP A 117 -13.21 1.43 -3.28
CA ASP A 117 -14.08 1.98 -2.23
C ASP A 117 -15.04 3.07 -2.75
N GLY A 118 -15.29 3.08 -4.08
CA GLY A 118 -16.29 3.91 -4.72
C GLY A 118 -15.98 5.39 -4.76
N LEU A 119 -16.97 6.20 -5.20
CA LEU A 119 -16.79 7.61 -5.51
C LEU A 119 -16.16 8.40 -4.36
N ARG A 120 -16.57 8.15 -3.12
CA ARG A 120 -16.19 8.92 -1.93
C ARG A 120 -15.37 8.14 -0.91
N GLY A 121 -14.88 6.97 -1.25
CA GLY A 121 -14.12 6.11 -0.32
C GLY A 121 -14.98 5.43 0.74
N THR A 122 -16.27 5.24 0.48
CA THR A 122 -17.27 4.75 1.45
C THR A 122 -18.03 3.51 0.98
N ASP A 123 -17.69 2.98 -0.19
CA ASP A 123 -18.23 1.70 -0.65
C ASP A 123 -17.31 0.58 -0.16
N ASP A 124 -17.63 0.10 1.04
CA ASP A 124 -16.85 -0.93 1.71
C ASP A 124 -17.68 -2.12 2.18
N VAL A 125 -16.98 -3.14 2.59
CA VAL A 125 -17.52 -4.32 3.24
C VAL A 125 -16.73 -4.58 4.51
N GLU A 126 -17.46 -4.95 5.57
CA GLU A 126 -16.87 -5.37 6.83
C GLU A 126 -16.44 -6.84 6.73
N VAL A 127 -15.15 -7.10 6.94
CA VAL A 127 -14.55 -8.43 6.81
C VAL A 127 -13.98 -8.85 8.16
N PRO A 128 -14.29 -10.05 8.68
CA PRO A 128 -13.67 -10.56 9.91
C PRO A 128 -12.15 -10.65 9.78
N VAL A 129 -11.43 -10.29 10.83
CA VAL A 129 -9.96 -10.44 10.89
C VAL A 129 -9.62 -11.76 11.57
N PRO A 130 -9.05 -12.73 10.85
CA PRO A 130 -8.62 -13.99 11.46
C PRO A 130 -7.56 -13.76 12.53
N ASN A 131 -7.80 -14.24 13.76
CA ASN A 131 -6.91 -14.08 14.91
C ASN A 131 -6.51 -12.62 15.24
N GLY A 132 -7.34 -11.63 14.85
CA GLY A 132 -7.05 -10.22 15.07
C GLY A 132 -7.02 -9.87 16.56
N GLU A 133 -5.99 -9.14 16.97
CA GLU A 133 -5.80 -8.66 18.33
C GLU A 133 -6.25 -7.20 18.47
N PHE A 134 -5.93 -6.37 17.47
CA PHE A 134 -6.27 -4.94 17.43
C PHE A 134 -7.58 -4.67 16.69
N CYS A 135 -7.88 -5.47 15.67
CA CYS A 135 -9.08 -5.33 14.85
C CYS A 135 -9.90 -6.62 14.86
N LYS A 136 -11.16 -6.54 15.21
CA LYS A 136 -12.10 -7.68 15.08
C LYS A 136 -12.57 -7.82 13.64
N THR A 137 -12.74 -6.70 12.98
CA THR A 137 -13.18 -6.59 11.58
C THR A 137 -12.35 -5.52 10.87
N ALA A 138 -12.24 -5.64 9.54
CA ALA A 138 -11.59 -4.70 8.65
C ALA A 138 -12.60 -4.15 7.64
N LEU A 139 -12.56 -2.85 7.39
CA LEU A 139 -13.40 -2.18 6.40
C LEU A 139 -12.63 -2.09 5.07
N ILE A 140 -12.97 -2.95 4.13
CA ILE A 140 -12.24 -3.15 2.87
C ILE A 140 -13.07 -2.64 1.70
N GLY A 141 -12.41 -1.96 0.74
CA GLY A 141 -13.07 -1.51 -0.49
C GLY A 141 -13.77 -2.66 -1.21
N ARG A 142 -15.05 -2.48 -1.53
CA ARG A 142 -15.95 -3.54 -2.02
C ARG A 142 -15.38 -4.26 -3.23
N ALA A 143 -14.93 -3.54 -4.25
CA ALA A 143 -14.45 -4.19 -5.48
C ALA A 143 -13.23 -5.10 -5.27
N VAL A 144 -12.42 -4.88 -4.21
CA VAL A 144 -11.36 -5.81 -3.83
C VAL A 144 -11.96 -7.13 -3.35
N MET A 145 -13.03 -7.08 -2.54
CA MET A 145 -13.63 -8.28 -1.97
C MET A 145 -14.57 -9.01 -2.95
N ASP A 146 -15.13 -8.30 -3.93
CA ASP A 146 -15.94 -8.89 -5.01
C ASP A 146 -15.08 -9.64 -6.04
N ALA A 147 -13.76 -9.41 -6.08
CA ALA A 147 -12.85 -10.17 -6.93
C ALA A 147 -12.60 -11.57 -6.39
N ASP A 148 -12.54 -12.57 -7.28
CA ASP A 148 -12.28 -13.97 -6.94
C ASP A 148 -10.81 -14.19 -6.48
N ILE A 149 -9.87 -13.47 -7.11
CA ILE A 149 -8.43 -13.61 -6.92
C ILE A 149 -7.81 -12.25 -6.64
N LEU A 150 -6.87 -12.19 -5.70
CA LEU A 150 -6.06 -11.00 -5.46
C LEU A 150 -4.61 -11.23 -5.92
N ILE A 151 -4.09 -10.33 -6.73
CA ILE A 151 -2.65 -10.21 -7.00
C ILE A 151 -2.18 -8.87 -6.41
N SER A 152 -1.21 -8.88 -5.49
CA SER A 152 -0.54 -7.64 -5.10
C SER A 152 0.69 -7.41 -5.98
N LEU A 153 0.73 -6.26 -6.65
CA LEU A 153 1.89 -5.78 -7.38
C LEU A 153 2.46 -4.59 -6.60
N SER A 154 3.52 -4.82 -5.85
CA SER A 154 4.01 -3.90 -4.85
C SER A 154 5.33 -3.26 -5.27
N HIS A 155 5.40 -1.94 -5.15
CA HIS A 155 6.66 -1.21 -5.12
C HIS A 155 7.27 -1.36 -3.73
N PHE A 156 8.43 -1.99 -3.62
CA PHE A 156 9.14 -2.09 -2.35
C PHE A 156 10.08 -0.89 -2.18
N LYS A 157 9.78 -0.02 -1.22
CA LYS A 157 10.46 1.26 -0.99
C LYS A 157 10.36 1.67 0.48
N GLY A 158 11.08 2.71 0.88
CA GLY A 158 10.98 3.31 2.21
C GLY A 158 9.60 3.85 2.54
N HIS A 159 9.39 4.12 3.82
CA HIS A 159 8.18 4.73 4.35
C HIS A 159 8.44 5.37 5.72
N GLU A 160 8.02 6.59 5.88
CA GLU A 160 8.29 7.46 7.03
C GLU A 160 7.71 6.96 8.36
N ALA A 161 6.62 6.17 8.36
CA ALA A 161 6.00 5.63 9.57
C ALA A 161 6.23 4.12 9.74
N THR A 162 6.10 3.34 8.66
CA THR A 162 6.16 1.87 8.72
C THR A 162 7.53 1.29 8.35
N GLY A 163 8.51 2.12 8.01
CA GLY A 163 9.87 1.75 7.59
C GLY A 163 9.96 1.42 6.12
N PHE A 164 9.13 0.52 5.64
CA PHE A 164 8.98 0.25 4.22
C PHE A 164 7.52 0.03 3.81
N GLY A 165 7.24 0.16 2.53
CA GLY A 165 6.02 -0.31 1.90
C GLY A 165 6.33 -1.51 1.02
N GLY A 166 5.72 -2.66 1.34
CA GLY A 166 5.81 -3.91 0.60
C GLY A 166 4.42 -4.51 0.35
N ALA A 167 4.33 -5.82 0.22
CA ALA A 167 3.07 -6.52 -0.03
C ALA A 167 2.06 -6.32 1.11
N CYS A 168 2.48 -6.48 2.37
CA CYS A 168 1.59 -6.31 3.53
C CYS A 168 0.99 -4.90 3.57
N LYS A 169 1.81 -3.84 3.36
CA LYS A 169 1.30 -2.47 3.35
C LYS A 169 0.43 -2.19 2.13
N ASN A 170 0.83 -2.66 0.95
CA ASN A 170 0.06 -2.48 -0.29
C ASN A 170 -1.35 -3.09 -0.16
N ILE A 171 -1.47 -4.23 0.50
CA ILE A 171 -2.76 -4.89 0.76
C ILE A 171 -3.47 -4.25 1.96
N GLY A 172 -2.87 -4.31 3.14
CA GLY A 172 -3.52 -3.94 4.41
C GLY A 172 -3.99 -2.50 4.43
N MET A 173 -3.07 -1.54 4.18
CA MET A 173 -3.44 -0.13 4.09
C MET A 173 -4.15 0.17 2.78
N GLY A 174 -3.65 -0.37 1.66
CA GLY A 174 -4.12 0.00 0.35
C GLY A 174 -5.54 -0.47 0.03
N CYS A 175 -5.96 -1.65 0.49
CA CYS A 175 -7.33 -2.16 0.29
C CYS A 175 -8.35 -1.64 1.32
N GLY A 176 -7.90 -1.03 2.42
CA GLY A 176 -8.80 -0.39 3.37
C GLY A 176 -9.58 0.74 2.71
N SER A 177 -10.89 0.80 2.95
CA SER A 177 -11.71 1.97 2.62
C SER A 177 -11.22 3.20 3.37
N ARG A 178 -11.79 4.36 3.14
CA ARG A 178 -11.48 5.56 3.92
C ARG A 178 -11.68 5.32 5.42
N ALA A 179 -12.81 4.73 5.82
CA ALA A 179 -13.05 4.36 7.22
C ALA A 179 -12.05 3.32 7.72
N GLY A 180 -11.69 2.35 6.89
CA GLY A 180 -10.67 1.36 7.19
C GLY A 180 -9.28 1.96 7.40
N LYS A 181 -8.89 2.91 6.57
CA LYS A 181 -7.64 3.66 6.75
C LYS A 181 -7.65 4.48 8.05
N MET A 182 -8.78 5.15 8.36
CA MET A 182 -8.95 5.86 9.63
C MET A 182 -8.80 4.94 10.83
N HIS A 183 -9.40 3.75 10.78
CA HIS A 183 -9.30 2.75 11.84
C HIS A 183 -7.85 2.27 12.04
N GLN A 184 -7.09 2.12 10.94
CA GLN A 184 -5.68 1.73 11.05
C GLN A 184 -4.81 2.84 11.65
N HIS A 185 -5.01 4.10 11.26
CA HIS A 185 -4.15 5.22 11.68
C HIS A 185 -4.38 5.69 13.11
N ASN A 186 -5.63 5.97 13.51
CA ASN A 186 -5.86 6.66 14.79
C ASN A 186 -7.15 6.26 15.52
N GLU A 187 -7.65 5.09 15.31
CA GLU A 187 -8.92 4.66 15.90
C GLU A 187 -10.13 5.54 15.49
N GLY A 188 -9.93 6.38 14.48
CA GLY A 188 -11.02 7.02 13.76
C GLY A 188 -11.36 8.47 14.10
N THR A 189 -10.51 9.24 14.80
CA THR A 189 -10.88 10.63 15.17
C THR A 189 -10.11 11.68 14.34
N PRO A 190 -10.75 12.33 13.35
CA PRO A 190 -10.13 13.41 12.61
C PRO A 190 -10.10 14.71 13.42
N VAL A 191 -9.17 15.61 13.08
CA VAL A 191 -9.07 16.94 13.67
C VAL A 191 -9.17 18.02 12.59
N VAL A 192 -9.55 19.24 12.97
CA VAL A 192 -9.64 20.40 12.09
C VAL A 192 -8.50 21.34 12.40
N ASP A 193 -7.82 21.81 11.36
CA ASP A 193 -6.89 22.93 11.41
C ASP A 193 -7.67 24.24 11.22
N ASP A 194 -7.70 25.05 12.26
CA ASP A 194 -8.45 26.31 12.29
C ASP A 194 -7.91 27.33 11.27
N ASP A 195 -6.61 27.33 11.01
CA ASP A 195 -5.99 28.29 10.08
C ASP A 195 -6.34 27.97 8.62
N LEU A 196 -6.49 26.70 8.29
CA LEU A 196 -6.89 26.24 6.97
C LEU A 196 -8.41 26.23 6.78
N CYS A 197 -9.18 26.07 7.85
CA CYS A 197 -10.64 26.01 7.76
C CYS A 197 -11.23 27.30 7.22
N ARG A 198 -12.16 27.24 6.27
CA ARG A 198 -12.87 28.37 5.67
C ARG A 198 -14.37 28.41 6.02
N GLY A 199 -14.83 27.57 6.91
CA GLY A 199 -16.23 27.54 7.32
C GLY A 199 -17.25 27.20 6.21
N CYS A 200 -16.82 26.51 5.15
CA CYS A 200 -17.64 26.31 3.94
C CYS A 200 -18.80 25.32 4.10
N GLY A 201 -18.90 24.62 5.21
CA GLY A 201 -19.99 23.69 5.53
C GLY A 201 -19.98 22.33 4.85
N ARG A 202 -19.03 22.03 3.96
CA ARG A 202 -19.00 20.76 3.23
C ARG A 202 -18.87 19.56 4.16
N CYS A 203 -17.96 19.61 5.14
CA CYS A 203 -17.71 18.52 6.09
C CYS A 203 -18.96 18.18 6.91
N ALA A 204 -19.72 19.18 7.36
CA ALA A 204 -20.95 18.96 8.12
C ALA A 204 -22.04 18.30 7.27
N ARG A 205 -22.18 18.69 6.00
CA ARG A 205 -23.15 18.05 5.07
C ARG A 205 -22.83 16.59 4.78
N GLU A 206 -21.57 16.20 4.86
CA GLU A 206 -21.13 14.81 4.67
C GLU A 206 -21.13 14.00 5.97
N CYS A 207 -21.33 14.64 7.12
CA CYS A 207 -21.32 13.97 8.42
C CYS A 207 -22.66 13.31 8.70
N GLY A 208 -22.74 11.99 8.55
CA GLY A 208 -23.96 11.24 8.86
C GLY A 208 -24.25 11.02 10.35
N SER A 209 -23.38 11.52 11.24
CA SER A 209 -23.54 11.43 12.70
C SER A 209 -23.68 12.81 13.38
N ASP A 210 -23.82 13.87 12.59
CA ASP A 210 -23.94 15.25 13.07
C ASP A 210 -22.85 15.67 14.07
N ALA A 211 -21.65 15.11 13.91
CA ALA A 211 -20.52 15.33 14.81
C ALA A 211 -19.79 16.66 14.54
N ILE A 212 -20.17 17.43 13.53
CA ILE A 212 -19.45 18.66 13.15
C ILE A 212 -20.29 19.90 13.51
N PHE A 213 -19.70 20.75 14.32
CA PHE A 213 -20.27 22.04 14.73
C PHE A 213 -19.34 23.20 14.39
N TYR A 214 -19.78 24.44 14.54
CA TYR A 214 -19.03 25.63 14.23
C TYR A 214 -18.88 26.54 15.44
N ASP A 215 -17.72 27.12 15.60
CA ASP A 215 -17.46 28.17 16.59
C ASP A 215 -17.97 29.54 16.13
N GLU A 216 -17.76 30.55 16.98
CA GLU A 216 -18.15 31.97 16.70
C GLU A 216 -17.43 32.56 15.48
N ARG A 217 -16.25 32.03 15.11
CA ARG A 217 -15.48 32.41 13.91
C ARG A 217 -15.89 31.60 12.67
N HIS A 218 -16.95 30.82 12.82
CA HIS A 218 -17.44 29.92 11.76
C HIS A 218 -16.40 28.88 11.31
N ARG A 219 -15.54 28.41 12.24
CA ARG A 219 -14.61 27.30 12.02
C ARG A 219 -15.28 26.01 12.44
N ALA A 220 -15.02 24.96 11.67
CA ALA A 220 -15.59 23.63 11.97
C ALA A 220 -14.80 22.96 13.10
N HIS A 221 -15.51 22.31 14.01
CA HIS A 221 -14.95 21.45 15.06
C HIS A 221 -15.64 20.10 15.03
N ILE A 222 -14.98 19.07 15.57
CA ILE A 222 -15.50 17.70 15.58
C ILE A 222 -15.76 17.27 17.03
N ASN A 223 -17.01 16.93 17.31
CA ASN A 223 -17.38 16.30 18.56
C ASN A 223 -16.98 14.82 18.50
N THR A 224 -15.96 14.45 19.29
CA THR A 224 -15.38 13.11 19.32
C THR A 224 -16.35 12.04 19.83
N ASP A 225 -17.29 12.39 20.72
CA ASP A 225 -18.28 11.46 21.26
C ASP A 225 -19.32 11.05 20.21
N LEU A 226 -19.60 11.92 19.24
CA LEU A 226 -20.53 11.66 18.14
C LEU A 226 -19.83 11.09 16.91
N CYS A 227 -18.52 11.34 16.77
CA CYS A 227 -17.76 10.96 15.61
C CYS A 227 -17.66 9.42 15.48
N LYS A 228 -17.97 8.90 14.28
CA LYS A 228 -17.88 7.45 13.96
C LYS A 228 -16.60 7.09 13.20
N GLY A 229 -15.64 8.00 13.06
CA GLY A 229 -14.37 7.73 12.42
C GLY A 229 -14.43 7.38 10.94
N CYS A 230 -15.52 7.69 10.23
CA CYS A 230 -15.67 7.30 8.83
C CYS A 230 -14.81 8.08 7.82
N GLY A 231 -14.16 9.18 8.24
CA GLY A 231 -13.27 10.01 7.43
C GLY A 231 -13.91 10.77 6.26
N ARG A 232 -15.24 10.76 6.10
CA ARG A 232 -15.93 11.48 5.00
C ARG A 232 -15.59 12.97 4.98
N CYS A 233 -15.51 13.61 6.15
CA CYS A 233 -15.18 15.02 6.30
C CYS A 233 -13.79 15.37 5.75
N ILE A 234 -12.80 14.48 5.89
CA ILE A 234 -11.46 14.63 5.30
C ILE A 234 -11.57 14.71 3.78
N GLY A 235 -12.22 13.72 3.17
CA GLY A 235 -12.41 13.69 1.72
C GLY A 235 -13.28 14.80 1.15
N ALA A 236 -14.16 15.38 1.97
CA ALA A 236 -15.02 16.50 1.56
C ALA A 236 -14.33 17.86 1.66
N CYS A 237 -13.24 17.96 2.43
CA CYS A 237 -12.57 19.25 2.66
C CYS A 237 -11.75 19.65 1.42
N ALA A 238 -12.17 20.75 0.77
CA ALA A 238 -11.46 21.30 -0.39
C ALA A 238 -10.25 22.15 0.00
N PHE A 239 -10.08 22.43 1.30
CA PHE A 239 -9.02 23.27 1.83
C PHE A 239 -8.01 22.49 2.65
N ASP A 240 -8.14 21.17 2.67
CA ASP A 240 -7.30 20.22 3.40
C ASP A 240 -7.15 20.52 4.91
N ALA A 241 -8.15 21.21 5.45
CA ALA A 241 -8.21 21.62 6.84
C ALA A 241 -8.57 20.47 7.81
N ILE A 242 -8.89 19.28 7.33
CA ILE A 242 -9.27 18.15 8.17
C ILE A 242 -8.33 16.99 7.89
N SER A 243 -7.69 16.50 8.95
CA SER A 243 -6.68 15.44 8.87
C SER A 243 -6.79 14.49 10.08
N ASN A 244 -5.96 13.46 10.10
CA ASN A 244 -5.84 12.49 11.19
C ASN A 244 -4.56 12.72 12.01
N VAL A 245 -4.41 13.86 12.64
CA VAL A 245 -3.14 14.31 13.27
C VAL A 245 -2.64 13.42 14.42
N ASN A 246 -3.52 12.67 15.08
CA ASN A 246 -3.12 11.77 16.17
C ASN A 246 -3.01 10.34 15.63
N ASP A 247 -1.93 10.04 14.91
CA ASP A 247 -1.64 8.66 14.55
C ASP A 247 -1.46 7.80 15.80
N SER A 248 -2.06 6.62 15.81
CA SER A 248 -1.69 5.56 16.75
C SER A 248 -0.16 5.35 16.67
N ALA A 249 0.45 4.94 17.77
CA ALA A 249 1.88 4.62 17.76
C ALA A 249 2.20 3.76 16.52
N ASN A 250 3.31 4.04 15.83
CA ASN A 250 3.69 3.35 14.59
C ASN A 250 3.67 1.82 14.73
N GLU A 251 3.86 1.31 15.95
CA GLU A 251 3.74 -0.11 16.30
C GLU A 251 2.31 -0.64 16.08
N HIS A 252 1.29 0.05 16.61
CA HIS A 252 -0.12 -0.35 16.44
C HIS A 252 -0.56 -0.26 14.97
N LEU A 253 -0.11 0.78 14.25
CA LEU A 253 -0.33 0.93 12.82
C LEU A 253 0.22 -0.29 12.06
N CYS A 254 1.45 -0.70 12.36
CA CYS A 254 2.10 -1.85 11.75
C CYS A 254 1.35 -3.16 12.01
N CYS A 255 0.88 -3.38 13.25
CA CYS A 255 0.06 -4.54 13.60
C CYS A 255 -1.28 -4.55 12.86
N LYS A 256 -1.99 -3.42 12.84
CA LYS A 256 -3.28 -3.29 12.13
C LYS A 256 -3.13 -3.50 10.62
N ILE A 257 -2.02 -3.07 10.01
CA ILE A 257 -1.72 -3.36 8.59
C ILE A 257 -1.64 -4.86 8.35
N ALA A 258 -0.96 -5.62 9.21
CA ALA A 258 -0.88 -7.08 9.09
C ALA A 258 -2.28 -7.73 9.23
N GLU A 259 -3.09 -7.26 10.17
CA GLU A 259 -4.46 -7.74 10.41
C GLU A 259 -5.39 -7.46 9.22
N TYR A 260 -5.33 -6.25 8.64
CA TYR A 260 -6.06 -5.91 7.43
C TYR A 260 -5.61 -6.75 6.23
N THR A 261 -4.31 -7.04 6.13
CA THR A 261 -3.79 -7.95 5.10
C THR A 261 -4.36 -9.35 5.26
N ALA A 262 -4.42 -9.85 6.50
CA ALA A 262 -5.01 -11.15 6.81
C ALA A 262 -6.50 -11.20 6.44
N ALA A 263 -7.28 -10.16 6.75
CA ALA A 263 -8.70 -10.08 6.38
C ALA A 263 -8.89 -10.12 4.86
N VAL A 264 -8.08 -9.38 4.11
CA VAL A 264 -8.17 -9.33 2.64
C VAL A 264 -7.78 -10.66 2.00
N CYS A 265 -6.77 -11.34 2.51
CA CYS A 265 -6.24 -12.57 1.91
C CYS A 265 -6.97 -13.85 2.35
N HIS A 266 -7.72 -13.80 3.45
CA HIS A 266 -8.35 -14.99 4.02
C HIS A 266 -9.39 -15.62 3.09
N GLY A 267 -9.27 -16.93 2.89
CA GLY A 267 -10.31 -17.74 2.22
C GLY A 267 -10.37 -17.58 0.69
N ARG A 268 -9.41 -16.92 0.05
CA ARG A 268 -9.32 -16.81 -1.41
C ARG A 268 -7.89 -16.93 -1.93
N PRO A 269 -7.70 -17.30 -3.22
CA PRO A 269 -6.38 -17.33 -3.82
C PRO A 269 -5.75 -15.92 -3.85
N CYS A 270 -4.51 -15.83 -3.34
CA CYS A 270 -3.72 -14.61 -3.40
C CYS A 270 -2.33 -14.92 -3.96
N PHE A 271 -1.75 -13.98 -4.71
CA PHE A 271 -0.40 -14.06 -5.21
C PHE A 271 0.29 -12.71 -5.07
N HIS A 272 1.54 -12.70 -4.62
CA HIS A 272 2.22 -11.47 -4.25
C HIS A 272 3.49 -11.28 -5.07
N ILE A 273 3.66 -10.07 -5.62
CA ILE A 273 4.79 -9.65 -6.41
C ILE A 273 5.34 -8.35 -5.83
N SER A 274 6.65 -8.29 -5.57
CA SER A 274 7.32 -7.07 -5.12
C SER A 274 8.50 -6.74 -6.02
N LEU A 275 8.63 -5.45 -6.40
CA LEU A 275 9.76 -4.94 -7.15
C LEU A 275 10.57 -3.99 -6.27
N ILE A 276 11.85 -4.33 -6.07
CA ILE A 276 12.81 -3.51 -5.32
C ILE A 276 13.57 -2.67 -6.33
N MET A 277 13.01 -1.49 -6.64
CA MET A 277 13.57 -0.55 -7.61
C MET A 277 13.19 0.88 -7.21
N ALA A 278 13.99 1.86 -7.60
CA ALA A 278 13.77 3.26 -7.25
C ALA A 278 13.37 3.42 -5.76
N VAL A 279 14.11 2.75 -4.86
CA VAL A 279 13.79 2.67 -3.43
C VAL A 279 13.91 4.05 -2.81
N SER A 280 12.84 4.85 -2.87
CA SER A 280 12.74 6.17 -2.25
C SER A 280 12.68 6.05 -0.72
N PRO A 281 13.10 7.05 0.05
CA PRO A 281 12.98 7.04 1.51
C PRO A 281 11.51 7.16 1.98
N ASN A 282 10.65 7.75 1.15
CA ASN A 282 9.26 8.08 1.46
C ASN A 282 8.27 7.24 0.64
N CYS A 283 7.00 7.32 1.03
CA CYS A 283 5.91 6.60 0.37
C CYS A 283 5.56 7.22 -1.00
N ASP A 284 5.14 6.38 -1.98
CA ASP A 284 4.55 6.85 -3.24
C ASP A 284 3.25 7.66 -3.06
N CYS A 285 2.75 7.78 -1.84
CA CYS A 285 1.58 8.59 -1.51
C CYS A 285 1.89 10.08 -1.33
N HIS A 286 3.15 10.48 -1.40
CA HIS A 286 3.63 11.85 -1.47
C HIS A 286 3.97 12.24 -2.90
N ASP A 287 3.85 13.51 -3.25
CA ASP A 287 4.25 14.04 -4.56
C ASP A 287 5.78 14.14 -4.70
N GLU A 288 6.49 14.35 -3.60
CA GLU A 288 7.95 14.24 -3.53
C GLU A 288 8.39 12.79 -3.25
N ASN A 289 9.36 12.28 -3.97
CA ASN A 289 9.93 10.94 -3.73
C ASN A 289 11.39 10.95 -3.24
N ASP A 290 12.09 12.06 -3.42
CA ASP A 290 13.54 12.18 -3.19
C ASP A 290 14.37 11.17 -4.02
N ALA A 291 15.69 11.23 -3.91
CA ALA A 291 16.60 10.29 -4.54
C ALA A 291 16.48 8.89 -3.91
N PRO A 292 16.62 7.81 -4.71
CA PRO A 292 16.67 6.47 -4.15
C PRO A 292 17.77 6.30 -3.12
N ILE A 293 17.47 5.59 -2.04
CA ILE A 293 18.44 5.28 -0.96
C ILE A 293 19.31 4.06 -1.28
N LEU A 294 18.83 3.18 -2.18
CA LEU A 294 19.46 1.91 -2.57
C LEU A 294 19.41 1.73 -4.09
N PRO A 295 20.32 0.94 -4.68
CA PRO A 295 20.23 0.54 -6.08
C PRO A 295 19.02 -0.34 -6.35
N ASP A 296 18.61 -0.43 -7.61
CA ASP A 296 17.62 -1.39 -8.09
C ASP A 296 18.16 -2.82 -7.88
N ILE A 297 17.40 -3.68 -7.17
CA ILE A 297 17.85 -5.02 -6.77
C ILE A 297 17.21 -6.10 -7.64
N GLY A 298 15.88 -6.11 -7.74
CA GLY A 298 15.20 -7.15 -8.51
C GLY A 298 13.71 -7.27 -8.22
N MET A 299 13.15 -8.37 -8.70
CA MET A 299 11.74 -8.71 -8.60
C MET A 299 11.58 -10.00 -7.80
N LEU A 300 10.60 -10.05 -6.92
CA LEU A 300 10.30 -11.21 -6.10
C LEU A 300 8.82 -11.61 -6.24
N ALA A 301 8.53 -12.90 -6.05
CA ALA A 301 7.16 -13.42 -6.04
C ALA A 301 7.00 -14.56 -5.02
N SER A 302 5.83 -14.60 -4.34
CA SER A 302 5.48 -15.64 -3.36
C SER A 302 3.97 -15.70 -3.16
N PHE A 303 3.49 -16.82 -2.62
CA PHE A 303 2.13 -16.93 -2.06
C PHE A 303 2.02 -16.39 -0.64
N ASP A 304 3.15 -16.16 0.04
CA ASP A 304 3.24 -15.68 1.41
C ASP A 304 3.70 -14.21 1.43
N PRO A 305 2.85 -13.24 1.80
CA PRO A 305 3.21 -11.83 1.80
C PRO A 305 4.22 -11.47 2.89
N VAL A 306 4.23 -12.20 4.03
CA VAL A 306 5.16 -11.96 5.13
C VAL A 306 6.57 -12.42 4.73
N ALA A 307 6.69 -13.62 4.17
CA ALA A 307 7.95 -14.16 3.65
C ALA A 307 8.51 -13.29 2.51
N LEU A 308 7.62 -12.81 1.63
CA LEU A 308 7.99 -11.92 0.54
C LEU A 308 8.59 -10.60 1.04
N ASP A 309 7.92 -9.94 1.98
CA ASP A 309 8.40 -8.68 2.55
C ASP A 309 9.67 -8.88 3.37
N GLN A 310 9.81 -10.00 4.12
CA GLN A 310 11.03 -10.34 4.83
C GLN A 310 12.21 -10.53 3.84
N ALA A 311 12.00 -11.26 2.75
CA ALA A 311 13.04 -11.46 1.73
C ALA A 311 13.44 -10.14 1.06
N CYS A 312 12.46 -9.24 0.79
CA CYS A 312 12.73 -7.93 0.22
C CYS A 312 13.60 -7.08 1.15
N VAL A 313 13.24 -6.98 2.44
CA VAL A 313 14.02 -6.18 3.39
C VAL A 313 15.42 -6.75 3.58
N ASP A 314 15.58 -8.07 3.66
CA ASP A 314 16.88 -8.72 3.81
C ASP A 314 17.80 -8.47 2.60
N LEU A 315 17.25 -8.38 1.40
CA LEU A 315 18.01 -8.00 0.20
C LEU A 315 18.40 -6.51 0.23
N CYS A 316 17.49 -5.64 0.66
CA CYS A 316 17.78 -4.23 0.84
C CYS A 316 18.89 -3.99 1.87
N GLN A 317 18.86 -4.68 3.01
CA GLN A 317 19.89 -4.53 4.07
C GLN A 317 21.28 -4.99 3.63
N LYS A 318 21.39 -5.82 2.59
CA LYS A 318 22.66 -6.27 2.02
C LYS A 318 23.21 -5.36 0.92
N ALA A 319 22.40 -4.44 0.41
CA ALA A 319 22.79 -3.51 -0.64
C ALA A 319 23.57 -2.33 -0.08
N ASP A 320 24.55 -1.84 -0.83
CA ASP A 320 25.28 -0.63 -0.44
C ASP A 320 24.38 0.61 -0.62
N PRO A 321 24.26 1.48 0.40
CA PRO A 321 23.44 2.68 0.31
C PRO A 321 24.04 3.71 -0.63
N PHE A 322 23.20 4.48 -1.30
CA PHE A 322 23.67 5.62 -2.08
C PHE A 322 24.10 6.77 -1.16
N ARG A 323 25.30 7.32 -1.40
CA ARG A 323 25.85 8.42 -0.60
C ARG A 323 25.06 9.72 -0.75
N ASN A 324 24.57 9.99 -1.95
CA ASN A 324 23.77 11.18 -2.27
C ASN A 324 22.28 10.84 -2.16
N SER A 325 21.85 10.58 -0.95
CA SER A 325 20.46 10.21 -0.59
C SER A 325 20.20 10.52 0.88
N GLN A 326 18.95 10.55 1.30
CA GLN A 326 18.59 10.76 2.72
C GLN A 326 19.32 9.77 3.66
N LEU A 327 19.41 8.49 3.27
CA LEU A 327 20.15 7.48 4.04
C LEU A 327 21.64 7.82 4.09
N GLY A 328 22.26 8.15 2.96
CA GLY A 328 23.67 8.51 2.88
C GLY A 328 24.01 9.76 3.71
N ASP A 329 23.15 10.77 3.66
CA ASP A 329 23.28 12.00 4.44
C ASP A 329 23.16 11.73 5.94
N ASN A 330 22.22 10.89 6.36
CA ASN A 330 22.08 10.52 7.77
C ASN A 330 23.30 9.73 8.26
N LEU A 331 23.74 8.73 7.51
CA LEU A 331 24.93 7.93 7.87
C LEU A 331 26.23 8.74 7.92
N ALA A 332 26.30 9.87 7.23
CA ALA A 332 27.46 10.78 7.24
C ALA A 332 27.48 11.75 8.44
N LYS A 333 26.39 11.90 9.20
CA LYS A 333 26.32 12.79 10.36
C LYS A 333 27.14 12.21 11.53
N PRO A 334 28.04 12.99 12.15
CA PRO A 334 28.88 12.49 13.26
C PRO A 334 28.09 11.99 14.48
N ASP A 335 26.94 12.60 14.73
CA ASP A 335 26.08 12.30 15.89
C ASP A 335 24.92 11.37 15.57
N TRP A 336 24.90 10.75 14.37
CA TRP A 336 23.83 9.85 13.99
C TRP A 336 23.92 8.53 14.76
N HIS A 337 22.81 8.13 15.37
CA HIS A 337 22.70 6.81 15.96
C HIS A 337 22.47 5.76 14.87
N HIS A 338 23.51 4.97 14.54
CA HIS A 338 23.42 3.91 13.55
C HIS A 338 22.58 2.75 14.07
N HIS A 339 21.44 2.52 13.45
CA HIS A 339 20.56 1.38 13.76
C HIS A 339 21.00 0.08 13.08
N HIS A 340 21.98 0.13 12.17
CA HIS A 340 22.35 -0.98 11.28
C HIS A 340 21.16 -1.52 10.47
N ASP A 341 20.28 -0.62 10.07
CA ASP A 341 19.03 -0.90 9.38
C ASP A 341 18.71 0.27 8.45
N HIS A 342 18.81 0.07 7.15
CA HIS A 342 18.68 1.14 6.16
C HIS A 342 17.38 1.93 6.27
N PHE A 343 16.27 1.26 6.64
CA PHE A 343 14.98 1.92 6.79
C PHE A 343 14.89 2.70 8.11
N MET A 344 15.46 2.18 9.20
CA MET A 344 15.56 2.90 10.47
C MET A 344 16.61 4.01 10.40
N ASP A 345 17.69 3.81 9.66
CA ASP A 345 18.71 4.86 9.44
C ASP A 345 18.19 5.95 8.48
N SER A 346 17.21 5.65 7.63
CA SER A 346 16.48 6.67 6.86
C SER A 346 15.45 7.42 7.72
N ASN A 347 14.63 6.70 8.50
CA ASN A 347 13.54 7.21 9.31
C ASN A 347 13.53 6.52 10.70
N PRO A 348 14.12 7.13 11.77
CA PRO A 348 14.42 6.43 13.03
C PRO A 348 13.22 5.91 13.83
N ASN A 349 12.04 6.52 13.64
CA ASN A 349 10.84 6.19 14.42
C ASN A 349 10.00 5.06 13.82
N VAL A 350 10.47 4.41 12.75
CA VAL A 350 9.73 3.36 12.06
C VAL A 350 9.75 2.02 12.81
N ARG A 351 8.73 1.19 12.56
CA ARG A 351 8.50 -0.08 13.27
C ARG A 351 8.15 -1.23 12.31
N TRP A 352 8.84 -1.34 11.18
CA TRP A 352 8.55 -2.34 10.15
C TRP A 352 8.58 -3.79 10.66
N LYS A 353 9.43 -4.09 11.66
CA LYS A 353 9.57 -5.43 12.25
C LYS A 353 8.25 -5.91 12.87
N GLU A 354 7.45 -4.98 13.39
CA GLU A 354 6.15 -5.28 13.99
C GLU A 354 5.14 -5.80 12.97
N THR A 355 5.10 -5.25 11.75
CA THR A 355 4.22 -5.76 10.69
C THR A 355 4.46 -7.24 10.40
N LEU A 356 5.74 -7.62 10.27
CA LEU A 356 6.12 -8.99 9.92
C LEU A 356 5.97 -9.94 11.12
N ALA A 357 6.38 -9.50 12.31
CA ALA A 357 6.26 -10.30 13.54
C ALA A 357 4.80 -10.56 13.89
N HIS A 358 3.95 -9.52 13.79
CA HIS A 358 2.53 -9.66 14.06
C HIS A 358 1.83 -10.49 12.98
N GLY A 359 2.19 -10.30 11.70
CA GLY A 359 1.68 -11.12 10.60
C GLY A 359 1.96 -12.61 10.80
N GLU A 360 3.17 -12.96 11.25
CA GLU A 360 3.52 -14.35 11.59
C GLU A 360 2.73 -14.85 12.81
N LYS A 361 2.57 -14.02 13.84
CA LYS A 361 1.83 -14.35 15.07
C LYS A 361 0.36 -14.68 14.81
N ILE A 362 -0.32 -13.91 13.96
CA ILE A 362 -1.73 -14.14 13.61
C ILE A 362 -1.96 -15.21 12.54
N GLY A 363 -0.89 -15.77 11.98
CA GLY A 363 -0.94 -16.83 10.98
C GLY A 363 -1.16 -16.36 9.55
N LEU A 364 -0.87 -15.08 9.24
CA LEU A 364 -0.90 -14.55 7.86
C LEU A 364 0.17 -15.19 6.97
N GLY A 365 1.36 -15.47 7.53
CA GLY A 365 2.49 -16.06 6.83
C GLY A 365 3.64 -16.37 7.79
N THR A 366 4.85 -16.56 7.25
CA THR A 366 6.05 -16.78 8.08
C THR A 366 7.21 -15.91 7.62
N ARG A 367 8.05 -15.46 8.56
CA ARG A 367 9.29 -14.74 8.25
C ARG A 367 10.42 -15.67 7.77
N GLN A 368 10.24 -16.99 7.93
CA GLN A 368 11.20 -17.95 7.44
C GLN A 368 10.94 -18.26 5.97
N TYR A 369 11.96 -18.11 5.13
CA TYR A 369 11.82 -18.32 3.70
C TYR A 369 13.03 -19.04 3.08
N GLU A 370 12.77 -19.70 1.96
CA GLU A 370 13.78 -20.22 1.03
C GLU A 370 13.81 -19.30 -0.20
N LEU A 371 14.95 -18.65 -0.47
CA LEU A 371 15.12 -17.79 -1.65
C LEU A 371 15.52 -18.64 -2.87
N VAL A 372 14.61 -18.72 -3.85
CA VAL A 372 14.82 -19.46 -5.10
C VAL A 372 15.16 -18.47 -6.23
N THR A 373 16.42 -18.45 -6.65
CA THR A 373 16.86 -17.54 -7.73
C THR A 373 16.51 -18.09 -9.11
N ILE A 374 15.81 -17.29 -9.92
CA ILE A 374 15.45 -17.58 -11.31
C ILE A 374 16.38 -16.79 -12.23
N LYS A 375 17.08 -17.49 -13.10
CA LYS A 375 17.98 -16.90 -14.11
C LYS A 375 17.27 -16.59 -15.43
#